data_edcc284a38be9806de16b6bbe87be417
#
_entry.id   edcc284a38be9806de16b6bbe87be417
#
_cell.length_a   1.000
_cell.length_b   1.000
_cell.length_c   1.000
_cell.angle_alpha   90.00
_cell.angle_beta   90.00
_cell.angle_gamma   90.00
#
_symmetry.space_group_name_H-M   'P 1'
#
loop_
_entity.id
_entity.type
_entity.pdbx_description
1 polymer ?
#
loop_
_entity_poly.entity_id
_entity_poly.type
_entity_poly.pdbx_seq_one_letter_code
_entity_poly.pdbx_strand_id
1 'polypeptide(L)'
;MKHSPKRDVAQDITNLIIRKIEEGTLPWRRPWKKTGAGGAPLRANGVPYTGINRLYLWAVADTMGYQSRYWMTYRQAQELGGQVRRGESAEPSIYFNSTKKTDVDQVTGEESSRTIRFMRAYSVFNASQIDGLPTHFYPDPVPETPPTASEKAAAIAAFFAPIPSEVRYGGDRAFYSPGGDFIQMPHRNAFIDEDGIAATLAHETGHWTGHPTRMAREFGKRFGDKAYAFEELVAEQISARICYELGLPADLHESHASYIGHWLDILKSDRSAIITAAAKADQAFTYLAAFSGYDSEAQEEDHDTVELQACA
;
A
#
# COMPACT_ATOMS: atom_id res chain seq x y z
N MET A 1 31.62 13.60 -21.65
CA MET A 1 30.42 12.75 -21.56
C MET A 1 29.35 13.53 -20.81
N LYS A 2 28.22 13.88 -21.44
CA LYS A 2 27.07 14.51 -20.74
C LYS A 2 26.42 13.43 -19.88
N HIS A 3 26.53 13.52 -18.54
CA HIS A 3 25.73 12.71 -17.65
C HIS A 3 24.26 13.02 -17.92
N SER A 4 23.52 12.05 -18.42
CA SER A 4 22.05 12.14 -18.41
C SER A 4 21.61 12.39 -16.96
N PRO A 5 20.66 13.30 -16.71
CA PRO A 5 20.17 13.53 -15.35
C PRO A 5 19.65 12.21 -14.78
N LYS A 6 20.09 11.87 -13.58
CA LYS A 6 19.67 10.66 -12.90
C LYS A 6 18.14 10.72 -12.73
N ARG A 7 17.42 9.70 -13.23
CA ARG A 7 15.96 9.61 -13.13
C ARG A 7 15.53 9.75 -11.67
N ASP A 8 14.60 10.65 -11.38
CA ASP A 8 14.02 10.82 -10.07
C ASP A 8 12.80 9.90 -9.93
N VAL A 9 13.05 8.68 -9.50
CA VAL A 9 12.02 7.64 -9.40
C VAL A 9 10.90 8.02 -8.43
N ALA A 10 11.22 8.68 -7.31
CA ALA A 10 10.20 9.13 -6.36
C ALA A 10 9.25 10.15 -7.00
N GLN A 11 9.80 11.07 -7.79
CA GLN A 11 8.99 12.05 -8.52
C GLN A 11 8.13 11.38 -9.60
N ASP A 12 8.66 10.40 -10.33
CA ASP A 12 7.91 9.69 -11.37
C ASP A 12 6.72 8.93 -10.79
N ILE A 13 6.94 8.23 -9.67
CA ILE A 13 5.88 7.53 -8.93
C ILE A 13 4.80 8.52 -8.48
N THR A 14 5.21 9.61 -7.82
CA THR A 14 4.29 10.63 -7.32
C THR A 14 3.49 11.27 -8.45
N ASN A 15 4.12 11.55 -9.59
CA ASN A 15 3.46 12.11 -10.75
C ASN A 15 2.40 11.18 -11.35
N LEU A 16 2.64 9.86 -11.35
CA LEU A 16 1.62 8.89 -11.77
C LEU A 16 0.42 8.91 -10.82
N ILE A 17 0.67 8.90 -9.53
CA ILE A 17 -0.39 8.94 -8.51
C ILE A 17 -1.22 10.22 -8.62
N ILE A 18 -0.56 11.38 -8.75
CA ILE A 18 -1.23 12.67 -8.95
C ILE A 18 -2.15 12.63 -10.17
N ARG A 19 -1.65 12.15 -11.32
CA ARG A 19 -2.47 12.03 -12.53
C ARG A 19 -3.71 11.16 -12.31
N LYS A 20 -3.56 10.01 -11.66
CA LYS A 20 -4.67 9.13 -11.36
C LYS A 20 -5.72 9.80 -10.49
N ILE A 21 -5.32 10.56 -9.48
CA ILE A 21 -6.22 11.33 -8.63
C ILE A 21 -6.92 12.44 -9.44
N GLU A 22 -6.20 13.15 -10.30
CA GLU A 22 -6.76 14.19 -11.19
C GLU A 22 -7.73 13.61 -12.22
N GLU A 23 -7.53 12.36 -12.64
CA GLU A 23 -8.45 11.59 -13.50
C GLU A 23 -9.67 11.04 -12.73
N GLY A 24 -9.78 11.32 -11.43
CA GLY A 24 -10.88 10.84 -10.59
C GLY A 24 -10.71 9.42 -10.10
N THR A 25 -9.51 8.85 -10.18
CA THR A 25 -9.21 7.50 -9.72
C THR A 25 -8.26 7.54 -8.54
N LEU A 26 -8.65 6.95 -7.41
CA LEU A 26 -7.76 6.74 -6.28
C LEU A 26 -7.00 5.42 -6.45
N PRO A 27 -5.66 5.43 -6.62
CA PRO A 27 -4.90 4.22 -6.95
C PRO A 27 -4.98 3.10 -5.90
N TRP A 28 -5.25 3.45 -4.64
CA TRP A 28 -5.46 2.52 -3.54
C TRP A 28 -6.88 1.96 -3.47
N ARG A 29 -7.84 2.54 -4.24
CA ARG A 29 -9.22 2.10 -4.37
C ARG A 29 -9.43 1.51 -5.74
N ARG A 30 -9.25 0.22 -5.91
CA ARG A 30 -9.45 -0.42 -7.19
C ARG A 30 -10.82 -1.06 -7.30
N PRO A 31 -11.63 -0.75 -8.34
CA PRO A 31 -12.80 -1.54 -8.68
C PRO A 31 -12.34 -2.87 -9.28
N TRP A 32 -12.60 -3.97 -8.60
CA TRP A 32 -12.19 -5.36 -8.93
C TRP A 32 -12.62 -5.88 -10.29
N LYS A 33 -13.50 -5.20 -11.00
CA LYS A 33 -14.24 -5.76 -12.15
C LYS A 33 -13.61 -5.53 -13.51
N LYS A 34 -12.51 -4.79 -13.65
CA LYS A 34 -12.05 -4.36 -15.01
C LYS A 34 -10.80 -5.03 -15.57
N THR A 35 -9.98 -5.71 -14.77
CA THR A 35 -8.81 -6.41 -15.30
C THR A 35 -8.71 -7.81 -14.69
N GLY A 36 -8.50 -8.83 -15.51
CA GLY A 36 -8.44 -10.24 -15.10
C GLY A 36 -7.34 -10.62 -14.10
N ALA A 37 -6.48 -9.67 -13.70
CA ALA A 37 -5.47 -9.86 -12.65
C ALA A 37 -6.02 -9.37 -11.30
N GLY A 38 -7.00 -10.07 -10.72
CA GLY A 38 -7.39 -9.84 -9.33
C GLY A 38 -6.20 -10.03 -8.40
N GLY A 39 -6.03 -9.13 -7.41
CA GLY A 39 -5.04 -9.32 -6.35
C GLY A 39 -3.87 -8.35 -6.34
N ALA A 40 -3.10 -8.38 -5.24
CA ALA A 40 -1.90 -7.55 -5.08
C ALA A 40 -0.83 -7.91 -6.12
N PRO A 41 -0.01 -6.95 -6.58
CA PRO A 41 1.17 -7.26 -7.38
C PRO A 41 2.08 -8.23 -6.64
N LEU A 42 2.56 -9.25 -7.35
CA LEU A 42 3.41 -10.30 -6.81
C LEU A 42 4.82 -10.23 -7.42
N ARG A 43 5.81 -10.56 -6.62
CA ARG A 43 7.18 -10.85 -7.08
C ARG A 43 7.20 -12.19 -7.82
N ALA A 44 8.28 -12.50 -8.52
CA ALA A 44 8.42 -13.76 -9.23
C ALA A 44 8.26 -15.01 -8.33
N ASN A 45 8.62 -14.91 -7.06
CA ASN A 45 8.48 -15.96 -6.05
C ASN A 45 7.09 -16.05 -5.40
N GLY A 46 6.12 -15.25 -5.85
CA GLY A 46 4.76 -15.21 -5.31
C GLY A 46 4.56 -14.28 -4.12
N VAL A 47 5.62 -13.72 -3.56
CA VAL A 47 5.53 -12.78 -2.42
C VAL A 47 4.91 -11.46 -2.88
N PRO A 48 3.88 -10.93 -2.20
CA PRO A 48 3.27 -9.65 -2.55
C PRO A 48 4.23 -8.46 -2.41
N TYR A 49 4.10 -7.49 -3.30
CA TYR A 49 4.70 -6.19 -3.11
C TYR A 49 3.98 -5.42 -2.00
N THR A 50 4.75 -4.63 -1.25
CA THR A 50 4.29 -3.82 -0.12
C THR A 50 4.51 -2.32 -0.36
N GLY A 51 3.93 -1.48 0.48
CA GLY A 51 4.11 -0.04 0.45
C GLY A 51 3.79 0.59 -0.89
N ILE A 52 4.64 1.54 -1.25
CA ILE A 52 4.48 2.28 -2.50
C ILE A 52 4.60 1.41 -3.75
N ASN A 53 5.39 0.33 -3.71
CA ASN A 53 5.52 -0.57 -4.85
C ASN A 53 4.18 -1.24 -5.18
N ARG A 54 3.42 -1.64 -4.17
CA ARG A 54 2.07 -2.17 -4.35
C ARG A 54 1.17 -1.17 -5.08
N LEU A 55 1.09 0.05 -4.58
CA LEU A 55 0.26 1.10 -5.19
C LEU A 55 0.68 1.44 -6.60
N TYR A 56 1.98 1.63 -6.79
CA TYR A 56 2.55 2.03 -8.07
C TYR A 56 2.37 0.96 -9.14
N LEU A 57 2.78 -0.28 -8.86
CA LEU A 57 2.68 -1.37 -9.83
C LEU A 57 1.23 -1.73 -10.14
N TRP A 58 0.32 -1.52 -9.18
CA TRP A 58 -1.11 -1.63 -9.44
C TRP A 58 -1.61 -0.56 -10.40
N ALA A 59 -1.26 0.72 -10.14
CA ALA A 59 -1.66 1.83 -11.00
C ALA A 59 -1.11 1.67 -12.42
N VAL A 60 0.11 1.16 -12.57
CA VAL A 60 0.71 0.84 -13.86
C VAL A 60 -0.05 -0.31 -14.54
N ALA A 61 -0.28 -1.41 -13.84
CA ALA A 61 -1.00 -2.56 -14.42
C ALA A 61 -2.38 -2.17 -14.94
N ASP A 62 -3.09 -1.33 -14.18
CA ASP A 62 -4.39 -0.79 -14.57
C ASP A 62 -4.29 0.10 -15.83
N THR A 63 -3.31 1.01 -15.85
CA THR A 63 -3.09 1.93 -16.98
C THR A 63 -2.73 1.19 -18.26
N MET A 64 -1.88 0.17 -18.15
CA MET A 64 -1.35 -0.60 -19.27
C MET A 64 -2.24 -1.80 -19.65
N GLY A 65 -3.28 -2.09 -18.86
CA GLY A 65 -4.17 -3.24 -19.09
C GLY A 65 -3.50 -4.58 -18.88
N TYR A 66 -2.47 -4.67 -18.04
CA TYR A 66 -1.79 -5.94 -17.78
C TYR A 66 -2.70 -6.91 -17.04
N GLN A 67 -2.70 -8.17 -17.49
CA GLN A 67 -3.55 -9.22 -16.95
C GLN A 67 -2.86 -10.02 -15.83
N SER A 68 -1.53 -10.03 -15.77
CA SER A 68 -0.79 -10.74 -14.78
C SER A 68 -0.53 -9.88 -13.53
N ARG A 69 -0.53 -10.53 -12.37
CA ARG A 69 -0.12 -9.93 -11.09
C ARG A 69 1.39 -9.93 -10.90
N TYR A 70 2.12 -10.78 -11.64
CA TYR A 70 3.53 -11.03 -11.42
C TYR A 70 4.41 -9.98 -12.08
N TRP A 71 5.41 -9.54 -11.31
CA TRP A 71 6.43 -8.59 -11.74
C TRP A 71 7.80 -9.16 -11.40
N MET A 72 8.75 -9.03 -12.32
CA MET A 72 10.08 -9.60 -12.17
C MET A 72 11.13 -8.77 -12.91
N THR A 73 12.38 -8.89 -12.48
CA THR A 73 13.51 -8.31 -13.21
C THR A 73 13.75 -9.04 -14.53
N TYR A 74 14.47 -8.41 -15.45
CA TYR A 74 14.85 -9.04 -16.71
C TYR A 74 15.62 -10.35 -16.49
N ARG A 75 16.54 -10.37 -15.51
CA ARG A 75 17.32 -11.55 -15.16
C ARG A 75 16.42 -12.69 -14.64
N GLN A 76 15.50 -12.40 -13.73
CA GLN A 76 14.54 -13.40 -13.24
C GLN A 76 13.69 -13.97 -14.36
N ALA A 77 13.25 -13.14 -15.31
CA ALA A 77 12.52 -13.62 -16.48
C ALA A 77 13.34 -14.62 -17.29
N GLN A 78 14.61 -14.33 -17.53
CA GLN A 78 15.52 -15.26 -18.25
C GLN A 78 15.76 -16.55 -17.49
N GLU A 79 15.98 -16.49 -16.16
CA GLU A 79 16.16 -17.65 -15.30
C GLU A 79 14.93 -18.57 -15.28
N LEU A 80 13.74 -18.00 -15.48
CA LEU A 80 12.47 -18.73 -15.62
C LEU A 80 12.18 -19.19 -17.06
N GLY A 81 13.12 -18.97 -17.98
CA GLY A 81 12.98 -19.35 -19.41
C GLY A 81 12.20 -18.35 -20.26
N GLY A 82 11.81 -17.20 -19.68
CA GLY A 82 11.06 -16.16 -20.39
C GLY A 82 11.95 -15.14 -21.07
N GLN A 83 11.37 -14.45 -22.06
CA GLN A 83 12.01 -13.37 -22.80
C GLN A 83 11.11 -12.14 -22.84
N VAL A 84 11.61 -11.03 -22.30
CA VAL A 84 10.92 -9.74 -22.42
C VAL A 84 10.82 -9.36 -23.89
N ARG A 85 9.61 -9.01 -24.34
CA ARG A 85 9.38 -8.66 -25.76
C ARG A 85 10.13 -7.37 -26.12
N ARG A 86 10.56 -7.31 -27.36
CA ARG A 86 11.27 -6.13 -27.88
C ARG A 86 10.37 -4.90 -27.85
N GLY A 87 10.88 -3.78 -27.30
CA GLY A 87 10.17 -2.50 -27.21
C GLY A 87 9.41 -2.32 -25.91
N GLU A 88 9.32 -3.34 -25.05
CA GLU A 88 8.72 -3.20 -23.74
C GLU A 88 9.58 -2.33 -22.80
N SER A 89 8.94 -1.59 -21.93
CA SER A 89 9.59 -0.71 -20.94
C SER A 89 9.42 -1.27 -19.56
N ALA A 90 10.49 -1.19 -18.77
CA ALA A 90 10.47 -1.59 -17.36
C ALA A 90 9.91 -0.49 -16.47
N GLU A 91 9.28 -0.91 -15.39
CA GLU A 91 8.82 -0.03 -14.33
C GLU A 91 9.79 -0.08 -13.12
N PRO A 92 9.95 1.03 -12.39
CA PRO A 92 10.76 1.02 -11.19
C PRO A 92 10.04 0.33 -10.03
N SER A 93 10.75 -0.56 -9.33
CA SER A 93 10.42 -1.01 -7.99
C SER A 93 11.44 -0.43 -7.04
N ILE A 94 11.01 0.27 -6.00
CA ILE A 94 11.91 0.92 -5.05
C ILE A 94 12.14 0.07 -3.81
N TYR A 95 13.34 0.19 -3.30
CA TYR A 95 13.80 -0.52 -2.14
C TYR A 95 14.56 0.44 -1.22
N PHE A 96 14.23 0.40 0.07
CA PHE A 96 14.92 1.18 1.08
C PHE A 96 15.86 0.29 1.87
N ASN A 97 17.09 0.73 2.00
CA ASN A 97 18.08 0.08 2.85
C ASN A 97 18.80 1.09 3.72
N SER A 98 19.49 0.59 4.72
CA SER A 98 20.32 1.39 5.59
C SER A 98 21.68 0.72 5.79
N THR A 99 22.71 1.54 5.82
CA THR A 99 24.04 1.09 6.21
C THR A 99 24.52 1.89 7.42
N LYS A 100 25.25 1.24 8.32
CA LYS A 100 25.93 1.94 9.41
C LYS A 100 27.27 2.43 8.89
N LYS A 101 27.51 3.72 9.00
CA LYS A 101 28.80 4.32 8.75
C LYS A 101 29.41 4.68 10.10
N THR A 102 30.59 4.12 10.41
CA THR A 102 31.37 4.48 11.57
C THR A 102 32.34 5.58 11.14
N ASP A 103 32.26 6.73 11.76
CA ASP A 103 33.21 7.81 11.62
C ASP A 103 34.07 7.82 12.91
N VAL A 104 35.40 7.80 12.75
CA VAL A 104 36.37 7.88 13.87
C VAL A 104 36.88 9.30 13.91
N ASP A 105 36.71 9.98 15.03
CA ASP A 105 37.32 11.29 15.26
C ASP A 105 38.83 11.14 15.33
N GLN A 106 39.54 11.78 14.40
CA GLN A 106 40.98 11.65 14.27
C GLN A 106 41.77 12.33 15.40
N VAL A 107 41.10 13.15 16.24
CA VAL A 107 41.74 13.88 17.35
C VAL A 107 41.47 13.16 18.68
N THR A 108 40.25 12.70 18.91
CA THR A 108 39.85 12.06 20.18
C THR A 108 39.92 10.55 20.13
N GLY A 109 39.94 9.94 18.94
CA GLY A 109 39.84 8.48 18.76
C GLY A 109 38.44 7.91 19.05
N GLU A 110 37.47 8.76 19.32
CA GLU A 110 36.10 8.30 19.59
C GLU A 110 35.41 7.83 18.30
N GLU A 111 34.78 6.66 18.38
CA GLU A 111 33.97 6.11 17.30
C GLU A 111 32.53 6.58 17.42
N SER A 112 32.01 7.21 16.39
CA SER A 112 30.59 7.55 16.26
C SER A 112 29.97 6.77 15.10
N SER A 113 28.82 6.13 15.30
CA SER A 113 28.12 5.44 14.23
C SER A 113 26.84 6.17 13.85
N ARG A 114 26.66 6.41 12.55
CA ARG A 114 25.42 6.95 12.01
C ARG A 114 24.79 5.99 10.99
N THR A 115 23.48 5.85 11.05
CA THR A 115 22.73 5.08 10.05
C THR A 115 22.44 5.96 8.84
N ILE A 116 22.96 5.58 7.67
CA ILE A 116 22.66 6.23 6.40
C ILE A 116 21.57 5.41 5.73
N ARG A 117 20.40 6.02 5.52
CA ARG A 117 19.31 5.42 4.73
C ARG A 117 19.45 5.83 3.28
N PHE A 118 19.25 4.88 2.37
CA PHE A 118 19.26 5.15 0.93
C PHE A 118 18.16 4.38 0.22
N MET A 119 17.70 4.95 -0.88
CA MET A 119 16.74 4.35 -1.77
C MET A 119 17.43 3.83 -3.03
N ARG A 120 17.14 2.62 -3.42
CA ARG A 120 17.51 2.06 -4.73
C ARG A 120 16.25 1.74 -5.52
N ALA A 121 16.38 1.71 -6.83
CA ALA A 121 15.33 1.29 -7.73
C ALA A 121 15.83 0.14 -8.61
N TYR A 122 15.01 -0.86 -8.79
CA TYR A 122 15.19 -1.95 -9.72
C TYR A 122 14.21 -1.80 -10.87
N SER A 123 14.60 -2.28 -12.03
CA SER A 123 13.73 -2.34 -13.21
C SER A 123 12.98 -3.67 -13.21
N VAL A 124 11.65 -3.61 -13.17
CA VAL A 124 10.79 -4.80 -13.23
C VAL A 124 9.85 -4.75 -14.41
N PHE A 125 9.50 -5.90 -14.96
CA PHE A 125 8.55 -6.09 -16.04
C PHE A 125 7.36 -6.89 -15.52
N ASN A 126 6.15 -6.55 -15.98
CA ASN A 126 5.00 -7.40 -15.74
C ASN A 126 5.11 -8.68 -16.59
N ALA A 127 4.65 -9.82 -16.07
CA ALA A 127 4.67 -11.06 -16.85
C ALA A 127 3.91 -10.95 -18.17
N SER A 128 2.90 -10.06 -18.26
CA SER A 128 2.23 -9.75 -19.53
C SER A 128 3.14 -9.15 -20.61
N GLN A 129 4.37 -8.73 -20.27
CA GLN A 129 5.38 -8.19 -21.21
C GLN A 129 6.42 -9.24 -21.61
N ILE A 130 6.30 -10.48 -21.10
CA ILE A 130 7.32 -11.51 -21.19
C ILE A 130 6.71 -12.72 -21.89
N ASP A 131 7.37 -13.30 -22.87
CA ASP A 131 6.97 -14.54 -23.53
C ASP A 131 7.74 -15.71 -22.95
N GLY A 132 7.14 -16.91 -22.93
CA GLY A 132 7.79 -18.17 -22.59
C GLY A 132 7.96 -18.45 -21.09
N LEU A 133 7.33 -17.67 -20.20
CA LEU A 133 7.28 -18.00 -18.78
C LEU A 133 6.39 -19.23 -18.53
N PRO A 134 6.55 -19.94 -17.41
CA PRO A 134 5.61 -20.94 -16.94
C PRO A 134 4.17 -20.42 -16.88
N THR A 135 3.19 -21.27 -17.16
CA THR A 135 1.78 -20.89 -17.36
C THR A 135 1.14 -20.19 -16.17
N HIS A 136 1.57 -20.50 -14.94
CA HIS A 136 1.03 -19.88 -13.74
C HIS A 136 1.30 -18.35 -13.64
N PHE A 137 2.28 -17.83 -14.40
CA PHE A 137 2.50 -16.39 -14.52
C PHE A 137 1.48 -15.69 -15.43
N TYR A 138 0.70 -16.44 -16.19
CA TYR A 138 -0.36 -15.94 -17.08
C TYR A 138 -1.71 -16.53 -16.64
N PRO A 139 -2.21 -16.13 -15.45
CA PRO A 139 -3.47 -16.68 -14.99
C PRO A 139 -4.57 -16.33 -15.99
N ASP A 140 -5.33 -17.32 -16.39
CA ASP A 140 -6.60 -17.10 -17.05
C ASP A 140 -7.48 -16.28 -16.09
N PRO A 141 -8.26 -15.32 -16.59
CA PRO A 141 -9.24 -14.62 -15.78
C PRO A 141 -10.33 -15.64 -15.37
N VAL A 142 -10.05 -16.43 -14.36
CA VAL A 142 -11.08 -17.27 -13.73
C VAL A 142 -11.98 -16.31 -13.01
N PRO A 143 -13.30 -16.32 -13.28
CA PRO A 143 -14.25 -15.58 -12.46
C PRO A 143 -14.15 -16.11 -11.03
N GLU A 144 -13.54 -15.35 -10.15
CA GLU A 144 -13.62 -15.68 -8.73
C GLU A 144 -15.09 -15.64 -8.33
N THR A 145 -15.60 -16.75 -7.82
CA THR A 145 -16.93 -16.77 -7.23
C THR A 145 -16.88 -15.85 -6.03
N PRO A 146 -17.63 -14.75 -6.01
CA PRO A 146 -17.60 -13.83 -4.88
C PRO A 146 -18.01 -14.58 -3.62
N PRO A 147 -17.40 -14.29 -2.46
CA PRO A 147 -17.80 -14.91 -1.21
C PRO A 147 -19.28 -14.65 -0.91
N THR A 148 -19.93 -15.62 -0.31
CA THR A 148 -21.31 -15.46 0.17
C THR A 148 -21.38 -14.37 1.25
N ALA A 149 -22.55 -13.80 1.48
CA ALA A 149 -22.74 -12.80 2.54
C ALA A 149 -22.32 -13.34 3.92
N SER A 150 -22.55 -14.63 4.18
CA SER A 150 -22.14 -15.28 5.44
C SER A 150 -20.64 -15.41 5.59
N GLU A 151 -19.93 -15.82 4.52
CA GLU A 151 -18.47 -15.92 4.53
C GLU A 151 -17.83 -14.55 4.70
N LYS A 152 -18.36 -13.53 4.02
CA LYS A 152 -17.90 -12.15 4.17
C LYS A 152 -18.10 -11.62 5.58
N ALA A 153 -19.28 -11.81 6.17
CA ALA A 153 -19.57 -11.41 7.54
C ALA A 153 -18.66 -12.13 8.55
N ALA A 154 -18.37 -13.41 8.34
CA ALA A 154 -17.43 -14.16 9.17
C ALA A 154 -16.00 -13.62 9.06
N ALA A 155 -15.53 -13.31 7.86
CA ALA A 155 -14.20 -12.71 7.63
C ALA A 155 -14.06 -11.32 8.29
N ILE A 156 -15.08 -10.46 8.17
CA ILE A 156 -15.14 -9.15 8.82
C ILE A 156 -15.05 -9.32 10.35
N ALA A 157 -15.87 -10.21 10.92
CA ALA A 157 -15.86 -10.46 12.35
C ALA A 157 -14.52 -11.02 12.83
N ALA A 158 -13.93 -11.96 12.10
CA ALA A 158 -12.63 -12.55 12.42
C ALA A 158 -11.50 -11.51 12.40
N PHE A 159 -11.56 -10.54 11.51
CA PHE A 159 -10.56 -9.48 11.44
C PHE A 159 -10.70 -8.47 12.58
N PHE A 160 -11.90 -7.93 12.84
CA PHE A 160 -12.08 -6.82 13.76
C PHE A 160 -12.23 -7.22 15.22
N ALA A 161 -12.86 -8.38 15.52
CA ALA A 161 -13.18 -8.76 16.91
C ALA A 161 -11.94 -8.90 17.81
N PRO A 162 -10.78 -9.41 17.36
CA PRO A 162 -9.59 -9.50 18.21
C PRO A 162 -8.87 -8.18 18.46
N ILE A 163 -9.16 -7.11 17.66
CA ILE A 163 -8.51 -5.81 17.81
C ILE A 163 -9.01 -5.14 19.11
N PRO A 164 -8.13 -4.75 20.05
CA PRO A 164 -8.53 -4.22 21.35
C PRO A 164 -8.94 -2.75 21.29
N SER A 165 -9.70 -2.36 20.27
CA SER A 165 -10.27 -1.03 20.11
C SER A 165 -11.65 -0.96 20.76
N GLU A 166 -11.91 0.11 21.52
CA GLU A 166 -13.25 0.38 22.03
C GLU A 166 -14.11 0.97 20.90
N VAL A 167 -15.13 0.24 20.44
CA VAL A 167 -16.05 0.69 19.39
C VAL A 167 -17.42 0.98 20.00
N ARG A 168 -17.89 2.22 19.86
CA ARG A 168 -19.19 2.70 20.33
C ARG A 168 -20.12 2.94 19.16
N TYR A 169 -21.38 2.53 19.26
CA TYR A 169 -22.40 2.80 18.25
C TYR A 169 -23.42 3.80 18.76
N GLY A 170 -23.71 4.83 17.95
CA GLY A 170 -24.70 5.87 18.27
C GLY A 170 -24.44 7.16 17.52
N GLY A 171 -25.46 8.02 17.46
CA GLY A 171 -25.39 9.26 16.69
C GLY A 171 -25.35 9.03 15.17
N ASP A 172 -24.83 10.00 14.46
CA ASP A 172 -24.84 10.10 13.00
C ASP A 172 -23.43 10.25 12.36
N ARG A 173 -22.37 10.16 13.17
CA ARG A 173 -20.99 10.39 12.72
C ARG A 173 -20.07 9.25 13.08
N ALA A 174 -19.14 8.94 12.15
CA ALA A 174 -17.99 8.09 12.41
C ALA A 174 -16.77 8.97 12.72
N PHE A 175 -16.00 8.62 13.72
CA PHE A 175 -14.71 9.22 14.02
C PHE A 175 -13.92 8.41 15.05
N TYR A 176 -12.61 8.44 14.95
CA TYR A 176 -11.72 8.06 16.04
C TYR A 176 -11.48 9.25 16.97
N SER A 177 -11.56 9.05 18.29
CA SER A 177 -11.27 10.06 19.30
C SER A 177 -9.88 9.84 19.93
N PRO A 178 -8.84 10.59 19.54
CA PRO A 178 -7.49 10.40 20.09
C PRO A 178 -7.41 10.63 21.59
N GLY A 179 -8.17 11.60 22.12
CA GLY A 179 -8.17 11.93 23.54
C GLY A 179 -8.91 10.92 24.43
N GLY A 180 -9.87 10.19 23.86
CA GLY A 180 -10.65 9.17 24.56
C GLY A 180 -10.25 7.74 24.20
N ASP A 181 -9.41 7.59 23.19
CA ASP A 181 -8.95 6.32 22.61
C ASP A 181 -10.09 5.34 22.27
N PHE A 182 -11.14 5.85 21.65
CA PHE A 182 -12.28 5.05 21.19
C PHE A 182 -12.70 5.41 19.76
N ILE A 183 -13.34 4.47 19.09
CA ILE A 183 -13.97 4.64 17.78
C ILE A 183 -15.46 4.88 18.00
N GLN A 184 -15.99 5.97 17.47
CA GLN A 184 -17.42 6.22 17.38
C GLN A 184 -17.91 5.81 16.00
N MET A 185 -18.93 4.99 15.95
CA MET A 185 -19.66 4.60 14.73
C MET A 185 -21.09 5.13 14.80
N PRO A 186 -21.72 5.50 13.68
CA PRO A 186 -23.15 5.78 13.60
C PRO A 186 -23.98 4.60 14.08
N HIS A 187 -25.27 4.82 14.30
CA HIS A 187 -26.19 3.71 14.48
C HIS A 187 -26.12 2.75 13.29
N ARG A 188 -26.14 1.42 13.54
CA ARG A 188 -26.00 0.41 12.47
C ARG A 188 -27.07 0.56 11.37
N ASN A 189 -28.27 1.01 11.71
CA ASN A 189 -29.35 1.26 10.77
C ASN A 189 -29.19 2.55 9.92
N ALA A 190 -28.16 3.35 10.17
CA ALA A 190 -27.82 4.48 9.32
C ALA A 190 -27.02 4.05 8.07
N PHE A 191 -26.51 2.84 8.04
CA PHE A 191 -25.78 2.31 6.90
C PHE A 191 -26.69 1.56 5.93
N ILE A 192 -26.34 1.57 4.65
CA ILE A 192 -27.10 0.86 3.60
C ILE A 192 -26.92 -0.66 3.76
N ASP A 193 -25.69 -1.09 4.10
CA ASP A 193 -25.32 -2.50 4.22
C ASP A 193 -24.15 -2.72 5.20
N GLU A 194 -23.84 -3.98 5.48
CA GLU A 194 -22.72 -4.37 6.35
C GLU A 194 -21.35 -4.04 5.73
N ASP A 195 -21.24 -4.00 4.42
CA ASP A 195 -19.99 -3.62 3.72
C ASP A 195 -19.63 -2.17 4.04
N GLY A 196 -20.61 -1.25 4.06
CA GLY A 196 -20.43 0.14 4.46
C GLY A 196 -20.04 0.31 5.92
N ILE A 197 -20.61 -0.51 6.82
CA ILE A 197 -20.19 -0.53 8.24
C ILE A 197 -18.73 -0.96 8.34
N ALA A 198 -18.35 -2.05 7.67
CA ALA A 198 -17.00 -2.60 7.73
C ALA A 198 -15.95 -1.64 7.14
N ALA A 199 -16.24 -0.99 6.01
CA ALA A 199 -15.34 -0.04 5.39
C ALA A 199 -15.12 1.22 6.26
N THR A 200 -16.20 1.73 6.88
CA THR A 200 -16.12 2.85 7.81
C THR A 200 -15.31 2.46 9.06
N LEU A 201 -15.59 1.28 9.62
CA LEU A 201 -14.84 0.76 10.76
C LEU A 201 -13.35 0.56 10.40
N ALA A 202 -13.04 0.11 9.19
CA ALA A 202 -11.66 -0.02 8.71
C ALA A 202 -10.93 1.31 8.68
N HIS A 203 -11.60 2.38 8.24
CA HIS A 203 -11.04 3.73 8.22
C HIS A 203 -10.75 4.25 9.64
N GLU A 204 -11.73 4.16 10.54
CA GLU A 204 -11.58 4.62 11.92
C GLU A 204 -10.57 3.78 12.71
N THR A 205 -10.51 2.47 12.42
CA THR A 205 -9.46 1.59 12.96
C THR A 205 -8.09 1.97 12.43
N GLY A 206 -8.01 2.42 11.18
CA GLY A 206 -6.81 3.04 10.62
C GLY A 206 -6.29 4.18 11.49
N HIS A 207 -7.14 5.14 11.83
CA HIS A 207 -6.81 6.23 12.76
C HIS A 207 -6.43 5.73 14.15
N TRP A 208 -7.17 4.76 14.70
CA TRP A 208 -6.88 4.17 16.01
C TRP A 208 -5.44 3.66 16.10
N THR A 209 -4.87 3.09 15.03
CA THR A 209 -3.45 2.68 15.02
C THR A 209 -2.48 3.86 15.23
N GLY A 210 -2.89 5.08 14.93
CA GLY A 210 -2.06 6.28 15.06
C GLY A 210 -1.87 6.82 16.48
N HIS A 211 -2.57 6.29 17.48
CA HIS A 211 -2.47 6.74 18.87
C HIS A 211 -1.01 6.75 19.38
N PRO A 212 -0.64 7.68 20.28
CA PRO A 212 0.73 7.76 20.83
C PRO A 212 1.27 6.48 21.44
N THR A 213 0.41 5.63 22.02
CA THR A 213 0.80 4.32 22.60
C THR A 213 0.98 3.21 21.56
N ARG A 214 0.65 3.46 20.29
CA ARG A 214 0.78 2.53 19.16
C ARG A 214 1.80 3.04 18.15
N MET A 215 1.37 3.68 17.08
CA MET A 215 2.29 4.15 16.02
C MET A 215 2.65 5.64 16.14
N ALA A 216 2.13 6.36 17.11
CA ALA A 216 2.44 7.75 17.44
C ALA A 216 2.43 8.67 16.18
N ARG A 217 1.38 8.57 15.35
CA ARG A 217 1.23 9.46 14.20
C ARG A 217 0.65 10.82 14.61
N GLU A 218 0.96 11.85 13.83
CA GLU A 218 0.43 13.20 14.05
C GLU A 218 -0.95 13.33 13.39
N PHE A 219 -2.00 13.61 14.18
CA PHE A 219 -3.36 13.76 13.68
C PHE A 219 -3.69 15.16 13.14
N GLY A 220 -2.77 16.13 13.28
CA GLY A 220 -3.11 17.52 13.01
C GLY A 220 -4.07 18.11 14.05
N LYS A 221 -4.33 19.42 13.96
CA LYS A 221 -5.16 20.14 14.94
C LYS A 221 -6.55 20.46 14.45
N ARG A 222 -6.75 20.52 13.13
CA ARG A 222 -8.03 20.90 12.51
C ARG A 222 -8.10 20.45 11.05
N PHE A 223 -9.32 20.36 10.54
CA PHE A 223 -9.60 20.15 9.13
C PHE A 223 -8.86 21.18 8.26
N GLY A 224 -8.22 20.71 7.16
CA GLY A 224 -7.40 21.55 6.27
C GLY A 224 -5.95 21.76 6.71
N ASP A 225 -5.56 21.28 7.89
CA ASP A 225 -4.15 21.19 8.30
C ASP A 225 -3.44 20.13 7.46
N LYS A 226 -2.19 20.39 7.05
CA LYS A 226 -1.39 19.42 6.28
C LYS A 226 -1.18 18.11 7.02
N ALA A 227 -0.97 18.15 8.34
CA ALA A 227 -0.83 16.96 9.16
C ALA A 227 -2.13 16.15 9.20
N TYR A 228 -3.28 16.83 9.33
CA TYR A 228 -4.59 16.20 9.28
C TYR A 228 -4.82 15.53 7.91
N ALA A 229 -4.60 16.26 6.80
CA ALA A 229 -4.80 15.72 5.46
C ALA A 229 -3.83 14.56 5.15
N PHE A 230 -2.62 14.57 5.71
CA PHE A 230 -1.68 13.46 5.58
C PHE A 230 -2.14 12.22 6.37
N GLU A 231 -2.66 12.42 7.60
CA GLU A 231 -3.21 11.30 8.39
C GLU A 231 -4.44 10.68 7.70
N GLU A 232 -5.32 11.50 7.11
CA GLU A 232 -6.42 11.01 6.29
C GLU A 232 -5.94 10.16 5.10
N LEU A 233 -4.86 10.60 4.43
CA LEU A 233 -4.25 9.83 3.34
C LEU A 233 -3.70 8.48 3.82
N VAL A 234 -3.17 8.41 5.03
CA VAL A 234 -2.72 7.15 5.64
C VAL A 234 -3.90 6.25 6.01
N ALA A 235 -4.89 6.78 6.74
CA ALA A 235 -6.07 6.04 7.17
C ALA A 235 -6.86 5.49 5.98
N GLU A 236 -6.96 6.26 4.91
CA GLU A 236 -7.58 5.85 3.66
C GLU A 236 -6.87 4.64 3.02
N GLN A 237 -5.54 4.65 2.97
CA GLN A 237 -4.78 3.53 2.43
C GLN A 237 -4.87 2.28 3.32
N ILE A 238 -4.96 2.45 4.64
CA ILE A 238 -5.20 1.35 5.59
C ILE A 238 -6.57 0.75 5.34
N SER A 239 -7.61 1.59 5.26
CA SER A 239 -8.98 1.16 4.97
C SER A 239 -9.06 0.40 3.66
N ALA A 240 -8.48 0.96 2.59
CA ALA A 240 -8.45 0.32 1.29
C ALA A 240 -7.73 -1.04 1.32
N ARG A 241 -6.67 -1.16 2.12
CA ARG A 241 -5.97 -2.44 2.32
C ARG A 241 -6.84 -3.45 3.05
N ILE A 242 -7.49 -3.07 4.14
CA ILE A 242 -8.38 -3.94 4.90
C ILE A 242 -9.57 -4.39 4.02
N CYS A 243 -10.21 -3.45 3.33
CA CYS A 243 -11.31 -3.75 2.42
C CYS A 243 -10.87 -4.75 1.33
N TYR A 244 -9.66 -4.56 0.80
CA TYR A 244 -9.09 -5.50 -0.17
C TYR A 244 -9.00 -6.91 0.39
N GLU A 245 -8.37 -7.08 1.53
CA GLU A 245 -8.15 -8.40 2.14
C GLU A 245 -9.46 -9.08 2.54
N LEU A 246 -10.48 -8.31 2.91
CA LEU A 246 -11.80 -8.81 3.28
C LEU A 246 -12.76 -8.97 2.09
N GLY A 247 -12.32 -8.68 0.86
CA GLY A 247 -13.16 -8.75 -0.34
C GLY A 247 -14.32 -7.74 -0.34
N LEU A 248 -14.16 -6.59 0.33
CA LEU A 248 -15.15 -5.52 0.39
C LEU A 248 -15.03 -4.60 -0.85
N PRO A 249 -16.15 -4.00 -1.30
CA PRO A 249 -16.11 -3.00 -2.36
C PRO A 249 -15.24 -1.79 -1.99
N ALA A 250 -14.49 -1.26 -2.96
CA ALA A 250 -13.57 -0.16 -2.72
C ALA A 250 -14.24 1.22 -2.59
N ASP A 251 -15.51 1.35 -2.99
CA ASP A 251 -16.18 2.64 -3.21
C ASP A 251 -17.08 3.10 -2.04
N LEU A 252 -16.93 2.51 -0.87
CA LEU A 252 -17.91 2.62 0.22
C LEU A 252 -17.87 3.89 1.07
N HIS A 253 -16.95 4.83 0.83
CA HIS A 253 -16.84 6.04 1.67
C HIS A 253 -17.07 7.33 0.88
N GLU A 254 -18.14 8.06 1.16
CA GLU A 254 -18.52 9.29 0.45
C GLU A 254 -17.68 10.53 0.80
N SER A 255 -16.93 10.53 1.91
CA SER A 255 -16.26 11.72 2.43
C SER A 255 -14.98 12.14 1.70
N HIS A 256 -14.50 11.35 0.73
CA HIS A 256 -13.17 11.55 0.11
C HIS A 256 -13.07 12.74 -0.81
N ALA A 257 -14.17 13.16 -1.43
CA ALA A 257 -14.17 14.31 -2.35
C ALA A 257 -13.64 15.59 -1.67
N SER A 258 -13.88 15.75 -0.37
CA SER A 258 -13.41 16.90 0.40
C SER A 258 -11.90 16.91 0.65
N TYR A 259 -11.22 15.76 0.59
CA TYR A 259 -9.79 15.65 0.86
C TYR A 259 -8.92 15.64 -0.39
N ILE A 260 -9.48 15.32 -1.56
CA ILE A 260 -8.72 15.18 -2.82
C ILE A 260 -7.86 16.42 -3.11
N GLY A 261 -8.41 17.62 -2.96
CA GLY A 261 -7.65 18.85 -3.15
C GLY A 261 -6.46 18.98 -2.21
N HIS A 262 -6.63 18.66 -0.94
CA HIS A 262 -5.55 18.71 0.06
C HIS A 262 -4.49 17.63 -0.17
N TRP A 263 -4.90 16.43 -0.61
CA TRP A 263 -3.95 15.38 -0.98
C TRP A 263 -3.10 15.79 -2.18
N LEU A 264 -3.71 16.35 -3.22
CA LEU A 264 -2.99 16.88 -4.37
C LEU A 264 -1.98 17.96 -3.98
N ASP A 265 -2.34 18.88 -3.07
CA ASP A 265 -1.45 19.93 -2.58
C ASP A 265 -0.24 19.33 -1.83
N ILE A 266 -0.46 18.32 -0.99
CA ILE A 266 0.62 17.63 -0.27
C ILE A 266 1.53 16.91 -1.28
N LEU A 267 0.96 16.12 -2.19
CA LEU A 267 1.72 15.34 -3.15
C LEU A 267 2.51 16.21 -4.13
N LYS A 268 1.96 17.36 -4.54
CA LYS A 268 2.66 18.34 -5.38
C LYS A 268 3.77 19.07 -4.64
N SER A 269 3.64 19.24 -3.31
CA SER A 269 4.65 19.93 -2.49
C SER A 269 5.75 19.01 -1.96
N ASP A 270 5.47 17.71 -1.79
CA ASP A 270 6.42 16.71 -1.28
C ASP A 270 6.28 15.37 -2.03
N ARG A 271 7.26 15.11 -2.89
CA ARG A 271 7.33 13.85 -3.66
C ARG A 271 7.51 12.59 -2.82
N SER A 272 7.87 12.73 -1.55
CA SER A 272 8.03 11.59 -0.63
C SER A 272 6.76 11.29 0.17
N ALA A 273 5.77 12.19 0.13
CA ALA A 273 4.58 12.07 0.96
C ALA A 273 3.81 10.76 0.69
N ILE A 274 3.57 10.41 -0.57
CA ILE A 274 2.86 9.17 -0.91
C ILE A 274 3.65 7.92 -0.52
N ILE A 275 4.98 7.96 -0.66
CA ILE A 275 5.85 6.85 -0.27
C ILE A 275 5.78 6.64 1.25
N THR A 276 5.83 7.73 2.00
CA THR A 276 5.72 7.71 3.47
C THR A 276 4.35 7.25 3.93
N ALA A 277 3.28 7.73 3.29
CA ALA A 277 1.91 7.33 3.61
C ALA A 277 1.70 5.82 3.37
N ALA A 278 2.17 5.31 2.22
CA ALA A 278 2.06 3.90 1.89
C ALA A 278 2.84 3.00 2.87
N ALA A 279 4.05 3.41 3.28
CA ALA A 279 4.82 2.68 4.28
C ALA A 279 4.12 2.65 5.65
N LYS A 280 3.55 3.80 6.09
CA LYS A 280 2.79 3.88 7.34
C LYS A 280 1.51 3.04 7.29
N ALA A 281 0.84 3.01 6.14
CA ALA A 281 -0.36 2.20 5.95
C ALA A 281 -0.06 0.71 6.02
N ASP A 282 1.01 0.24 5.40
CA ASP A 282 1.40 -1.16 5.50
C ASP A 282 1.83 -1.56 6.92
N GLN A 283 2.59 -0.72 7.62
CA GLN A 283 2.93 -0.95 9.03
C GLN A 283 1.67 -1.07 9.90
N ALA A 284 0.69 -0.18 9.68
CA ALA A 284 -0.57 -0.20 10.42
C ALA A 284 -1.40 -1.45 10.10
N PHE A 285 -1.49 -1.83 8.83
CA PHE A 285 -2.16 -3.07 8.45
C PHE A 285 -1.51 -4.29 9.11
N THR A 286 -0.18 -4.40 9.04
CA THR A 286 0.58 -5.48 9.70
C THR A 286 0.29 -5.55 11.19
N TYR A 287 0.27 -4.40 11.87
CA TYR A 287 -0.05 -4.31 13.29
C TYR A 287 -1.48 -4.81 13.59
N LEU A 288 -2.46 -4.46 12.77
CA LEU A 288 -3.85 -4.91 12.92
C LEU A 288 -4.00 -6.40 12.61
N ALA A 289 -3.36 -6.87 11.55
CA ALA A 289 -3.38 -8.27 11.12
C ALA A 289 -2.84 -9.22 12.20
N ALA A 290 -1.85 -8.77 12.98
CA ALA A 290 -1.28 -9.54 14.07
C ALA A 290 -2.29 -9.89 15.18
N PHE A 291 -3.33 -9.06 15.40
CA PHE A 291 -4.39 -9.37 16.36
C PHE A 291 -5.33 -10.46 15.85
N SER A 292 -5.63 -10.45 14.57
CA SER A 292 -6.58 -11.35 13.95
C SER A 292 -5.98 -12.70 13.53
N GLY A 293 -4.67 -12.90 13.73
CA GLY A 293 -3.97 -14.06 13.19
C GLY A 293 -4.06 -14.13 11.66
N TYR A 294 -4.34 -12.99 11.04
CA TYR A 294 -4.34 -12.83 9.60
C TYR A 294 -2.89 -12.82 9.13
N ASP A 295 -2.33 -14.02 8.94
CA ASP A 295 -1.02 -14.17 8.35
C ASP A 295 -1.11 -13.65 6.91
N SER A 296 -0.60 -12.45 6.70
CA SER A 296 -0.11 -12.14 5.38
C SER A 296 1.13 -13.05 5.21
N GLU A 297 1.00 -14.16 4.51
CA GLU A 297 2.08 -15.11 4.17
C GLU A 297 3.34 -14.45 3.57
N ALA A 298 3.37 -13.12 3.58
CA ALA A 298 4.38 -12.24 3.01
C ALA A 298 5.44 -11.74 4.00
N GLN A 299 5.39 -12.06 5.30
CA GLN A 299 6.23 -11.36 6.29
C GLN A 299 7.55 -12.02 6.66
N GLU A 300 7.79 -13.30 6.35
CA GLU A 300 9.00 -13.97 6.84
C GLU A 300 10.23 -13.85 5.94
N GLU A 301 10.16 -13.32 4.72
CA GLU A 301 11.33 -13.21 3.83
C GLU A 301 11.65 -11.78 3.32
N ASP A 302 11.23 -10.73 3.98
CA ASP A 302 11.72 -9.37 3.69
C ASP A 302 13.13 -9.11 4.28
N HIS A 303 13.89 -10.16 4.50
CA HIS A 303 15.32 -10.07 4.71
C HIS A 303 16.06 -10.20 3.38
N ASP A 304 16.23 -9.10 2.77
CA ASP A 304 17.23 -8.48 1.88
C ASP A 304 18.46 -9.27 1.43
N THR A 305 18.64 -10.51 1.85
CA THR A 305 19.84 -11.31 1.53
C THR A 305 19.74 -12.04 0.20
N VAL A 306 18.55 -12.32 -0.30
CA VAL A 306 18.40 -13.13 -1.52
C VAL A 306 18.53 -12.27 -2.79
N GLU A 307 18.06 -11.02 -2.78
CA GLU A 307 18.18 -10.15 -3.98
C GLU A 307 19.58 -9.54 -4.16
N LEU A 308 20.38 -9.39 -3.09
CA LEU A 308 21.76 -8.90 -3.21
C LEU A 308 22.70 -9.87 -3.88
N GLN A 309 22.45 -11.20 -3.79
CA GLN A 309 23.23 -12.21 -4.50
C GLN A 309 22.87 -12.34 -5.99
N ALA A 310 21.68 -11.88 -6.38
CA ALA A 310 21.23 -11.92 -7.77
C ALA A 310 21.65 -10.70 -8.60
N CYS A 311 22.19 -9.65 -7.98
CA CYS A 311 22.62 -8.41 -8.64
C CYS A 311 24.14 -8.19 -8.61
N ALA A 312 24.96 -9.13 -8.14
CA ALA A 312 26.42 -9.07 -8.13
C ALA A 312 27.04 -9.65 -9.41
#